data_db68b0a5a043a612807af6e126c02ea9
#
_entry.id   db68b0a5a043a612807af6e126c02ea9
#
_cell.length_a   1.000
_cell.length_b   1.000
_cell.length_c   1.000
_cell.angle_alpha   90.00
_cell.angle_beta   90.00
_cell.angle_gamma   90.00
#
_symmetry.space_group_name_H-M   'P 1'
#
loop_
_entity.id
_entity.type
_entity.pdbx_description
1 polymer ?
#
loop_
_entity_poly.entity_id
_entity_poly.type
_entity_poly.pdbx_seq_one_letter_code
_entity_poly.pdbx_strand_id
1 'polypeptide(L)'
;MVAPGALFRFFAACAMPSVFCLSACSSPTDPGAVSSIPPQARNEIRPSGLSPRPAALSITQMEGAPEPLKSQFLAMFNADVARQDVALTDSAGARYLARGYISAYPVDGGARLSYVWDIYDRTAHRAQRLNDEITLKGASADPWALVDAPALAALAQRSAGELAAYLSNTPEALAAAHPDATTGPALSYAPQK
;
A
#
# COMPACT_ATOMS: atom_id res chain seq x y z
N MET A 1 47.12 14.07 48.46
CA MET A 1 46.74 15.34 49.10
C MET A 1 45.23 15.47 48.87
N VAL A 2 44.50 14.99 49.85
CA VAL A 2 43.64 15.75 50.79
C VAL A 2 42.33 16.25 50.17
N ALA A 3 41.27 15.56 50.58
CA ALA A 3 39.87 15.96 50.60
C ALA A 3 39.67 17.14 51.62
N PRO A 4 38.47 17.51 52.10
CA PRO A 4 37.05 17.23 51.82
C PRO A 4 36.14 18.47 52.05
N GLY A 5 34.86 18.27 52.11
CA GLY A 5 33.89 19.11 52.81
C GLY A 5 32.72 19.57 51.94
N ALA A 6 31.51 19.69 52.31
CA ALA A 6 30.72 19.40 53.51
C ALA A 6 29.24 19.46 53.10
N LEU A 7 28.49 18.54 53.58
CA LEU A 7 27.23 18.62 54.32
C LEU A 7 26.49 19.98 54.32
N PHE A 8 25.23 19.97 53.84
CA PHE A 8 24.18 20.72 54.52
C PHE A 8 22.83 19.97 54.39
N ARG A 9 22.37 19.55 55.55
CA ARG A 9 21.00 19.13 55.82
C ARG A 9 20.13 20.34 56.00
N PHE A 10 18.93 20.39 55.46
CA PHE A 10 17.81 20.98 56.19
C PHE A 10 16.49 20.29 55.82
N PHE A 11 15.83 19.85 56.89
CA PHE A 11 14.47 19.42 56.99
C PHE A 11 13.47 20.52 56.71
N ALA A 12 12.39 20.24 56.00
CA ALA A 12 11.09 20.79 56.38
C ALA A 12 9.97 19.89 55.84
N ALA A 13 9.36 19.23 56.80
CA ALA A 13 8.07 18.58 56.61
C ALA A 13 6.98 19.65 56.53
N CYS A 14 6.10 19.53 55.56
CA CYS A 14 4.78 20.16 55.61
C CYS A 14 3.75 19.20 55.03
N ALA A 15 2.99 18.62 55.96
CA ALA A 15 1.76 17.92 55.71
C ALA A 15 0.62 18.91 55.53
N MET A 16 -0.21 18.77 54.50
CA MET A 16 -1.58 19.29 54.44
C MET A 16 -2.44 18.57 53.41
N PRO A 17 -3.75 18.61 53.50
CA PRO A 17 -4.58 17.41 53.36
C PRO A 17 -5.27 17.29 52.02
N SER A 18 -5.76 16.06 51.79
CA SER A 18 -6.65 15.61 50.73
C SER A 18 -7.84 16.53 50.47
N VAL A 19 -7.98 16.95 49.21
CA VAL A 19 -9.29 17.30 48.63
C VAL A 19 -9.53 16.41 47.42
N PHE A 20 -10.40 15.45 47.63
CA PHE A 20 -10.96 14.65 46.56
C PHE A 20 -11.95 15.52 45.77
N CYS A 21 -11.53 16.03 44.62
CA CYS A 21 -12.45 16.51 43.60
C CYS A 21 -12.65 15.42 42.57
N LEU A 22 -13.74 14.70 42.66
CA LEU A 22 -14.29 13.91 41.57
C LEU A 22 -14.78 14.90 40.48
N SER A 23 -13.89 15.24 39.58
CA SER A 23 -14.30 15.86 38.31
C SER A 23 -14.63 14.74 37.34
N ALA A 24 -15.91 14.46 37.21
CA ALA A 24 -16.46 13.71 36.09
C ALA A 24 -16.18 14.52 34.81
N CYS A 25 -15.09 14.23 34.13
CA CYS A 25 -14.90 14.69 32.74
C CYS A 25 -15.81 13.87 31.84
N SER A 26 -17.00 14.39 31.60
CA SER A 26 -17.80 13.99 30.46
C SER A 26 -17.03 14.40 29.21
N SER A 27 -16.42 13.42 28.53
CA SER A 27 -15.85 13.65 27.19
C SER A 27 -16.98 14.01 26.25
N PRO A 28 -16.95 15.16 25.56
CA PRO A 28 -17.87 15.40 24.46
C PRO A 28 -17.61 14.32 23.42
N THR A 29 -18.61 13.52 23.13
CA THR A 29 -18.64 12.63 21.98
C THR A 29 -18.61 13.52 20.75
N ASP A 30 -17.44 13.67 20.13
CA ASP A 30 -17.29 14.34 18.86
C ASP A 30 -17.82 13.39 17.76
N PRO A 31 -18.96 13.69 17.12
CA PRO A 31 -19.52 12.85 16.08
C PRO A 31 -18.76 12.95 14.75
N GLY A 32 -17.60 13.59 14.73
CA GLY A 32 -16.79 13.87 13.55
C GLY A 32 -15.44 13.19 13.47
N ALA A 33 -15.05 12.36 14.44
CA ALA A 33 -13.87 11.54 14.31
C ALA A 33 -14.12 10.44 13.27
N VAL A 34 -14.08 10.81 11.99
CA VAL A 34 -13.81 9.84 10.92
C VAL A 34 -12.47 9.23 11.24
N SER A 35 -12.52 8.03 11.81
CA SER A 35 -11.37 7.17 12.00
C SER A 35 -10.71 7.03 10.63
N SER A 36 -9.64 7.79 10.39
CA SER A 36 -8.79 7.62 9.23
C SER A 36 -7.99 6.33 9.46
N ILE A 37 -8.69 5.19 9.33
CA ILE A 37 -8.05 3.91 9.12
C ILE A 37 -7.25 4.10 7.84
N PRO A 38 -5.91 3.96 7.87
CA PRO A 38 -5.13 3.93 6.63
C PRO A 38 -5.82 2.91 5.72
N PRO A 39 -5.99 3.19 4.42
CA PRO A 39 -6.54 2.19 3.53
C PRO A 39 -5.65 0.96 3.64
N GLN A 40 -6.10 -0.02 4.42
CA GLN A 40 -5.46 -1.31 4.48
C GLN A 40 -5.46 -1.82 3.05
N ALA A 41 -4.30 -2.24 2.57
CA ALA A 41 -4.19 -2.94 1.31
C ALA A 41 -5.26 -4.03 1.31
N ARG A 42 -6.30 -3.84 0.53
CA ARG A 42 -7.27 -4.90 0.31
C ARG A 42 -6.52 -5.91 -0.54
N ASN A 43 -6.27 -7.09 0.00
CA ASN A 43 -5.86 -8.21 -0.82
C ASN A 43 -6.98 -8.43 -1.85
N GLU A 44 -6.81 -7.83 -3.02
CA GLU A 44 -7.74 -7.97 -4.13
C GLU A 44 -7.75 -9.44 -4.54
N ILE A 45 -8.87 -10.11 -4.33
CA ILE A 45 -9.03 -11.50 -4.78
C ILE A 45 -9.34 -11.47 -6.27
N ARG A 46 -8.48 -12.12 -7.07
CA ARG A 46 -8.73 -12.28 -8.49
C ARG A 46 -9.93 -13.22 -8.69
N PRO A 47 -11.02 -12.75 -9.34
CA PRO A 47 -12.14 -13.62 -9.67
C PRO A 47 -11.68 -14.69 -10.66
N SER A 48 -12.14 -15.93 -10.45
CA SER A 48 -11.82 -17.03 -11.34
C SER A 48 -12.37 -16.77 -12.75
N GLY A 49 -11.52 -16.91 -13.76
CA GLY A 49 -11.91 -16.81 -15.17
C GLY A 49 -11.93 -15.40 -15.75
N LEU A 50 -11.62 -14.35 -14.98
CA LEU A 50 -11.46 -13.00 -15.51
C LEU A 50 -10.01 -12.74 -15.90
N SER A 51 -9.80 -12.22 -17.13
CA SER A 51 -8.49 -11.80 -17.61
C SER A 51 -8.28 -10.32 -17.33
N PRO A 52 -7.13 -9.89 -16.80
CA PRO A 52 -6.77 -8.48 -16.66
C PRO A 52 -6.41 -7.82 -17.98
N ARG A 53 -6.23 -8.60 -19.06
CA ARG A 53 -5.74 -8.13 -20.38
C ARG A 53 -6.48 -6.92 -20.96
N PRO A 54 -7.83 -6.82 -20.89
CA PRO A 54 -8.54 -5.67 -21.39
C PRO A 54 -8.22 -4.35 -20.68
N ALA A 55 -7.74 -4.44 -19.44
CA ALA A 55 -7.30 -3.30 -18.62
C ALA A 55 -5.80 -3.04 -18.81
N ALA A 56 -5.37 -2.80 -20.06
CA ALA A 56 -3.96 -2.60 -20.41
C ALA A 56 -3.30 -1.51 -19.56
N LEU A 57 -2.10 -1.79 -19.05
CA LEU A 57 -1.36 -0.96 -18.10
C LEU A 57 -0.06 -0.42 -18.71
N SER A 58 0.30 0.80 -18.37
CA SER A 58 1.65 1.35 -18.58
C SER A 58 2.31 1.67 -17.24
N ILE A 59 3.53 1.20 -17.05
CA ILE A 59 4.36 1.62 -15.92
C ILE A 59 5.10 2.89 -16.36
N THR A 60 4.72 4.02 -15.78
CA THR A 60 5.27 5.32 -16.18
C THR A 60 6.49 5.70 -15.35
N GLN A 61 6.63 5.15 -14.15
CA GLN A 61 7.68 5.51 -13.22
C GLN A 61 7.90 4.41 -12.18
N MET A 62 9.17 4.21 -11.78
CA MET A 62 9.57 3.37 -10.64
C MET A 62 10.67 4.08 -9.86
N GLU A 63 10.43 4.31 -8.57
CA GLU A 63 11.31 5.06 -7.70
C GLU A 63 11.67 4.30 -6.42
N GLY A 64 12.64 4.83 -5.69
CA GLY A 64 12.99 4.51 -4.31
C GLY A 64 14.12 3.51 -4.15
N ALA A 65 14.19 2.44 -4.95
CA ALA A 65 15.28 1.47 -4.85
C ALA A 65 16.56 1.96 -5.54
N PRO A 66 17.75 1.58 -5.04
CA PRO A 66 19.02 1.72 -5.76
C PRO A 66 18.95 1.04 -7.15
N GLU A 67 19.61 1.63 -8.15
CA GLU A 67 19.51 1.17 -9.54
C GLU A 67 19.70 -0.34 -9.77
N PRO A 68 20.69 -1.03 -9.20
CA PRO A 68 20.81 -2.46 -9.43
C PRO A 68 19.58 -3.26 -8.96
N LEU A 69 19.04 -2.91 -7.80
CA LEU A 69 17.86 -3.58 -7.22
C LEU A 69 16.57 -3.22 -7.97
N LYS A 70 16.44 -1.95 -8.39
CA LYS A 70 15.31 -1.49 -9.19
C LYS A 70 15.22 -2.23 -10.51
N SER A 71 16.33 -2.33 -11.25
CA SER A 71 16.39 -3.05 -12.53
C SER A 71 16.09 -4.54 -12.35
N GLN A 72 16.62 -5.19 -11.31
CA GLN A 72 16.32 -6.59 -10.99
C GLN A 72 14.84 -6.79 -10.65
N PHE A 73 14.27 -5.93 -9.79
CA PHE A 73 12.85 -5.99 -9.46
C PHE A 73 11.97 -5.86 -10.70
N LEU A 74 12.24 -4.86 -11.55
CA LEU A 74 11.46 -4.65 -12.78
C LEU A 74 11.53 -5.85 -13.73
N ALA A 75 12.70 -6.49 -13.86
CA ALA A 75 12.83 -7.68 -14.68
C ALA A 75 11.98 -8.85 -14.15
N MET A 76 12.02 -9.11 -12.84
CA MET A 76 11.20 -10.14 -12.19
C MET A 76 9.71 -9.80 -12.27
N PHE A 77 9.35 -8.57 -11.96
CA PHE A 77 7.97 -8.08 -12.03
C PHE A 77 7.38 -8.22 -13.43
N ASN A 78 8.11 -7.81 -14.48
CA ASN A 78 7.65 -7.94 -15.87
C ASN A 78 7.40 -9.41 -16.26
N ALA A 79 8.25 -10.33 -15.81
CA ALA A 79 8.03 -11.75 -16.03
C ALA A 79 6.77 -12.26 -15.29
N ASP A 80 6.53 -11.77 -14.06
CA ASP A 80 5.38 -12.18 -13.26
C ASP A 80 4.06 -11.63 -13.80
N VAL A 81 4.00 -10.36 -14.21
CA VAL A 81 2.79 -9.79 -14.82
C VAL A 81 2.45 -10.46 -16.16
N ALA A 82 3.47 -10.87 -16.93
CA ALA A 82 3.24 -11.62 -18.15
C ALA A 82 2.60 -12.99 -17.85
N ARG A 83 3.05 -13.69 -16.79
CA ARG A 83 2.43 -14.96 -16.34
C ARG A 83 1.02 -14.77 -15.82
N GLN A 84 0.67 -13.57 -15.34
CA GLN A 84 -0.67 -13.23 -14.85
C GLN A 84 -1.61 -12.71 -15.94
N ASP A 85 -1.21 -12.75 -17.22
CA ASP A 85 -1.97 -12.24 -18.36
C ASP A 85 -2.24 -10.72 -18.33
N VAL A 86 -1.41 -9.95 -17.63
CA VAL A 86 -1.48 -8.50 -17.63
C VAL A 86 -0.87 -7.95 -18.92
N ALA A 87 -1.62 -7.13 -19.66
CA ALA A 87 -1.13 -6.46 -20.85
C ALA A 87 -0.35 -5.19 -20.47
N LEU A 88 0.99 -5.24 -20.58
CA LEU A 88 1.82 -4.05 -20.50
C LEU A 88 1.94 -3.41 -21.88
N THR A 89 1.80 -2.08 -21.95
CA THR A 89 1.88 -1.31 -23.17
C THR A 89 2.49 0.07 -22.92
N ASP A 90 2.67 0.87 -23.95
CA ASP A 90 3.02 2.28 -23.81
C ASP A 90 1.86 3.10 -23.21
N SER A 91 2.14 4.33 -22.83
CA SER A 91 1.14 5.20 -22.20
C SER A 91 0.00 5.57 -23.14
N ALA A 92 0.20 5.54 -24.47
CA ALA A 92 -0.83 5.86 -25.45
C ALA A 92 -1.87 4.75 -25.57
N GLY A 93 -1.42 3.49 -25.52
CA GLY A 93 -2.29 2.30 -25.58
C GLY A 93 -2.89 1.89 -24.22
N ALA A 94 -2.36 2.41 -23.13
CA ALA A 94 -2.79 2.01 -21.80
C ALA A 94 -4.19 2.53 -21.40
N ARG A 95 -4.94 1.74 -20.65
CA ARG A 95 -6.15 2.15 -19.94
C ARG A 95 -5.81 2.73 -18.58
N TYR A 96 -4.77 2.19 -17.97
CA TYR A 96 -4.29 2.58 -16.65
C TYR A 96 -2.81 2.94 -16.70
N LEU A 97 -2.41 3.92 -15.91
CA LEU A 97 -1.03 4.34 -15.73
C LEU A 97 -0.61 4.03 -14.31
N ALA A 98 0.52 3.34 -14.11
CA ALA A 98 1.03 3.00 -12.80
C ALA A 98 2.32 3.75 -12.48
N ARG A 99 2.42 4.26 -11.26
CA ARG A 99 3.66 4.74 -10.63
C ARG A 99 4.00 3.83 -9.48
N GLY A 100 5.21 3.30 -9.52
CA GLY A 100 5.71 2.38 -8.52
C GLY A 100 6.73 3.02 -7.59
N TYR A 101 6.70 2.60 -6.34
CA TYR A 101 7.67 2.99 -5.32
C TYR A 101 8.10 1.73 -4.58
N ILE A 102 9.41 1.55 -4.39
CA ILE A 102 9.98 0.50 -3.57
C ILE A 102 10.76 1.17 -2.45
N SER A 103 10.58 0.72 -1.23
CA SER A 103 11.31 1.23 -0.08
C SER A 103 11.80 0.10 0.82
N ALA A 104 12.97 0.31 1.41
CA ALA A 104 13.49 -0.53 2.48
C ALA A 104 13.74 0.36 3.70
N TYR A 105 13.27 -0.06 4.87
CA TYR A 105 13.45 0.69 6.11
C TYR A 105 13.74 -0.24 7.29
N PRO A 106 14.55 0.21 8.27
CA PRO A 106 14.95 -0.61 9.39
C PRO A 106 13.77 -0.87 10.33
N VAL A 107 13.73 -2.09 10.88
CA VAL A 107 12.84 -2.50 11.95
C VAL A 107 13.62 -3.35 12.96
N ASP A 108 13.04 -3.63 14.11
CA ASP A 108 13.66 -4.48 15.11
C ASP A 108 14.00 -5.86 14.53
N GLY A 109 15.27 -6.21 14.56
CA GLY A 109 15.78 -7.50 14.07
C GLY A 109 15.88 -7.63 12.54
N GLY A 110 15.77 -6.52 11.78
CA GLY A 110 15.92 -6.59 10.33
C GLY A 110 15.54 -5.33 9.57
N ALA A 111 14.90 -5.55 8.42
CA ALA A 111 14.34 -4.49 7.60
C ALA A 111 12.97 -4.91 7.05
N ARG A 112 12.17 -3.94 6.65
CA ARG A 112 11.00 -4.13 5.79
C ARG A 112 11.30 -3.65 4.39
N LEU A 113 10.98 -4.50 3.43
CA LEU A 113 10.98 -4.17 2.02
C LEU A 113 9.52 -4.09 1.56
N SER A 114 9.14 -2.95 0.99
CA SER A 114 7.76 -2.68 0.60
C SER A 114 7.66 -2.12 -0.81
N TYR A 115 6.50 -2.29 -1.43
CA TYR A 115 6.13 -1.57 -2.64
C TYR A 115 4.83 -0.80 -2.45
N VAL A 116 4.68 0.23 -3.27
CA VAL A 116 3.42 0.95 -3.46
C VAL A 116 3.22 1.14 -4.96
N TRP A 117 2.02 0.83 -5.46
CA TRP A 117 1.57 1.21 -6.78
C TRP A 117 0.44 2.24 -6.67
N ASP A 118 0.63 3.40 -7.24
CA ASP A 118 -0.45 4.34 -7.53
C ASP A 118 -0.91 4.12 -8.96
N ILE A 119 -2.15 3.71 -9.11
CA ILE A 119 -2.77 3.41 -10.40
C ILE A 119 -3.74 4.52 -10.75
N TYR A 120 -3.57 5.10 -11.92
CA TYR A 120 -4.36 6.23 -12.43
C TYR A 120 -5.14 5.79 -13.67
N ASP A 121 -6.35 6.32 -13.81
CA ASP A 121 -7.13 6.22 -15.03
C ASP A 121 -6.65 7.24 -16.10
N ARG A 122 -7.28 7.22 -17.27
CA ARG A 122 -6.95 8.16 -18.37
C ARG A 122 -7.29 9.62 -18.09
N THR A 123 -8.08 9.90 -17.07
CA THR A 123 -8.42 11.24 -16.62
C THR A 123 -7.49 11.76 -15.52
N ALA A 124 -6.40 11.02 -15.26
CA ALA A 124 -5.42 11.29 -14.23
C ALA A 124 -5.97 11.24 -12.78
N HIS A 125 -7.12 10.64 -12.58
CA HIS A 125 -7.61 10.32 -11.23
C HIS A 125 -6.95 9.03 -10.75
N ARG A 126 -6.56 9.01 -9.46
CA ARG A 126 -6.03 7.80 -8.85
C ARG A 126 -7.16 6.80 -8.63
N ALA A 127 -7.19 5.77 -9.48
CA ALA A 127 -8.18 4.71 -9.42
C ALA A 127 -7.94 3.75 -8.26
N GLN A 128 -6.65 3.45 -7.96
CA GLN A 128 -6.29 2.53 -6.87
C GLN A 128 -4.88 2.81 -6.34
N ARG A 129 -4.65 2.40 -5.09
CA ARG A 129 -3.32 2.25 -4.49
C ARG A 129 -3.20 0.84 -3.96
N LEU A 130 -2.20 0.12 -4.44
CA LEU A 130 -1.81 -1.20 -3.95
C LEU A 130 -0.51 -1.08 -3.17
N ASN A 131 -0.39 -1.80 -2.07
CA ASN A 131 0.84 -1.83 -1.29
C ASN A 131 0.92 -3.12 -0.47
N ASP A 132 2.12 -3.67 -0.39
CA ASP A 132 2.43 -4.79 0.49
C ASP A 132 3.89 -4.68 0.96
N GLU A 133 4.26 -5.48 1.95
CA GLU A 133 5.60 -5.49 2.52
C GLU A 133 6.02 -6.90 2.95
N ILE A 134 7.31 -7.12 2.94
CA ILE A 134 7.93 -8.33 3.50
C ILE A 134 8.96 -7.96 4.54
N THR A 135 9.11 -8.79 5.56
CA THR A 135 10.10 -8.59 6.62
C THR A 135 11.36 -9.40 6.29
N LEU A 136 12.49 -8.73 6.28
CA LEU A 136 13.82 -9.29 6.11
C LEU A 136 14.48 -9.39 7.48
N LYS A 137 15.05 -10.53 7.81
CA LYS A 137 15.81 -10.73 9.06
C LYS A 137 17.29 -10.44 8.85
N GLY A 138 17.93 -9.81 9.82
CA GLY A 138 19.35 -9.53 9.77
C GLY A 138 19.71 -8.28 10.54
N ALA A 139 21.00 -7.96 10.57
CA ALA A 139 21.52 -6.75 11.20
C ALA A 139 22.34 -5.98 10.16
N SER A 140 21.88 -4.81 9.78
CA SER A 140 22.59 -3.89 8.90
C SER A 140 22.18 -2.45 9.19
N ALA A 141 23.11 -1.53 9.11
CA ALA A 141 22.83 -0.09 9.18
C ALA A 141 22.12 0.39 7.90
N ASP A 142 22.39 -0.28 6.78
CA ASP A 142 21.70 -0.03 5.51
C ASP A 142 20.65 -1.12 5.27
N PRO A 143 19.36 -0.80 5.30
CA PRO A 143 18.29 -1.78 5.08
C PRO A 143 18.34 -2.41 3.68
N TRP A 144 18.88 -1.71 2.67
CA TRP A 144 19.05 -2.25 1.32
C TRP A 144 20.07 -3.39 1.24
N ALA A 145 21.03 -3.43 2.15
CA ALA A 145 22.03 -4.51 2.22
C ALA A 145 21.41 -5.86 2.65
N LEU A 146 20.21 -5.87 3.20
CA LEU A 146 19.48 -7.10 3.53
C LEU A 146 18.58 -7.59 2.39
N VAL A 147 18.48 -6.83 1.30
CA VAL A 147 17.63 -7.17 0.17
C VAL A 147 18.38 -8.09 -0.77
N ASP A 148 18.00 -9.35 -0.78
CA ASP A 148 18.55 -10.38 -1.67
C ASP A 148 17.61 -10.71 -2.85
N ALA A 149 18.07 -11.50 -3.80
CA ALA A 149 17.30 -11.88 -4.97
C ALA A 149 16.00 -12.65 -4.62
N PRO A 150 15.98 -13.59 -3.65
CA PRO A 150 14.74 -14.21 -3.19
C PRO A 150 13.71 -13.23 -2.64
N ALA A 151 14.15 -12.24 -1.86
CA ALA A 151 13.28 -11.20 -1.32
C ALA A 151 12.67 -10.33 -2.42
N LEU A 152 13.50 -9.89 -3.39
CA LEU A 152 13.01 -9.15 -4.56
C LEU A 152 12.02 -9.98 -5.39
N ALA A 153 12.29 -11.26 -5.60
CA ALA A 153 11.39 -12.15 -6.33
C ALA A 153 10.04 -12.31 -5.61
N ALA A 154 10.07 -12.52 -4.29
CA ALA A 154 8.85 -12.62 -3.50
C ALA A 154 8.02 -11.32 -3.56
N LEU A 155 8.67 -10.16 -3.46
CA LEU A 155 8.00 -8.86 -3.56
C LEU A 155 7.42 -8.64 -4.96
N ALA A 156 8.16 -8.97 -6.03
CA ALA A 156 7.71 -8.85 -7.42
C ALA A 156 6.50 -9.73 -7.69
N GLN A 157 6.53 -10.99 -7.23
CA GLN A 157 5.43 -11.94 -7.39
C GLN A 157 4.15 -11.45 -6.70
N ARG A 158 4.24 -10.98 -5.46
CA ARG A 158 3.10 -10.43 -4.72
C ARG A 158 2.54 -9.21 -5.44
N SER A 159 3.42 -8.27 -5.81
CA SER A 159 3.09 -7.06 -6.53
C SER A 159 2.34 -7.35 -7.84
N ALA A 160 2.84 -8.30 -8.64
CA ALA A 160 2.20 -8.72 -9.89
C ALA A 160 0.84 -9.38 -9.65
N GLY A 161 0.72 -10.22 -8.60
CA GLY A 161 -0.52 -10.90 -8.24
C GLY A 161 -1.63 -9.92 -7.85
N GLU A 162 -1.32 -8.96 -6.98
CA GLU A 162 -2.28 -7.93 -6.56
C GLU A 162 -2.69 -7.02 -7.72
N LEU A 163 -1.72 -6.63 -8.56
CA LEU A 163 -2.00 -5.84 -9.75
C LEU A 163 -2.93 -6.58 -10.72
N ALA A 164 -2.67 -7.87 -10.99
CA ALA A 164 -3.51 -8.69 -11.85
C ALA A 164 -4.92 -8.86 -11.25
N ALA A 165 -5.03 -9.04 -9.93
CA ALA A 165 -6.31 -9.13 -9.24
C ALA A 165 -7.12 -7.84 -9.38
N TYR A 166 -6.49 -6.68 -9.15
CA TYR A 166 -7.12 -5.39 -9.35
C TYR A 166 -7.60 -5.20 -10.80
N LEU A 167 -6.71 -5.40 -11.78
CA LEU A 167 -7.03 -5.21 -13.20
C LEU A 167 -8.13 -6.16 -13.71
N SER A 168 -8.24 -7.37 -13.14
CA SER A 168 -9.31 -8.31 -13.45
C SER A 168 -10.68 -7.86 -12.93
N ASN A 169 -10.74 -6.96 -11.96
CA ASN A 169 -11.97 -6.41 -11.39
C ASN A 169 -12.37 -5.06 -12.00
N THR A 170 -11.65 -4.58 -13.00
CA THR A 170 -11.97 -3.30 -13.66
C THR A 170 -13.18 -3.43 -14.59
N PRO A 171 -13.89 -2.32 -14.87
CA PRO A 171 -15.02 -2.32 -15.79
C PRO A 171 -14.69 -2.92 -17.15
N GLU A 172 -13.49 -2.68 -17.69
CA GLU A 172 -13.04 -3.21 -18.97
C GLU A 172 -12.90 -4.72 -18.97
N ALA A 173 -12.35 -5.28 -17.89
CA ALA A 173 -12.20 -6.74 -17.73
C ALA A 173 -13.57 -7.41 -17.57
N LEU A 174 -14.45 -6.83 -16.78
CA LEU A 174 -15.81 -7.32 -16.56
C LEU A 174 -16.65 -7.26 -17.85
N ALA A 175 -16.58 -6.16 -18.59
CA ALA A 175 -17.28 -6.01 -19.87
C ALA A 175 -16.78 -7.01 -20.91
N ALA A 176 -15.48 -7.28 -20.97
CA ALA A 176 -14.91 -8.27 -21.88
C ALA A 176 -15.32 -9.72 -21.54
N ALA A 177 -15.56 -10.01 -20.26
CA ALA A 177 -16.02 -11.32 -19.81
C ALA A 177 -17.52 -11.53 -20.06
N HIS A 178 -18.31 -10.46 -20.16
CA HIS A 178 -19.76 -10.49 -20.35
C HIS A 178 -20.18 -9.59 -21.53
N PRO A 179 -19.77 -9.89 -22.76
CA PRO A 179 -20.04 -9.04 -23.92
C PRO A 179 -21.54 -8.82 -24.16
N ASP A 180 -22.37 -9.79 -23.81
CA ASP A 180 -23.83 -9.73 -24.00
C ASP A 180 -24.56 -8.85 -22.98
N ALA A 181 -23.91 -8.53 -21.84
CA ALA A 181 -24.53 -7.67 -20.80
C ALA A 181 -24.67 -6.21 -21.25
N THR A 182 -23.90 -5.79 -22.25
CA THR A 182 -23.95 -4.42 -22.79
C THR A 182 -25.02 -4.24 -23.86
N THR A 183 -25.63 -5.35 -24.35
CA THR A 183 -26.61 -5.36 -25.44
C THR A 183 -28.04 -5.63 -24.94
N GLY A 184 -28.28 -5.54 -23.62
CA GLY A 184 -29.63 -5.64 -23.07
C GLY A 184 -30.53 -4.57 -23.67
N PRO A 185 -31.79 -4.90 -24.09
CA PRO A 185 -32.70 -3.90 -24.64
C PRO A 185 -32.91 -2.80 -23.61
N ALA A 186 -32.69 -1.55 -24.02
CA ALA A 186 -33.05 -0.41 -23.22
C ALA A 186 -34.52 -0.58 -22.79
N LEU A 187 -34.75 -0.66 -21.48
CA LEU A 187 -36.12 -0.70 -20.95
C LEU A 187 -36.79 0.64 -21.35
N SER A 188 -37.55 0.60 -22.44
CA SER A 188 -38.35 1.71 -22.89
C SER A 188 -39.49 1.86 -21.85
N TYR A 189 -39.33 2.81 -20.96
CA TYR A 189 -40.41 3.23 -20.08
C TYR A 189 -41.47 3.95 -20.98
N ALA A 190 -42.46 3.23 -21.42
CA ALA A 190 -43.62 3.82 -22.07
C ALA A 190 -44.49 4.46 -20.99
N PRO A 191 -44.78 5.76 -21.04
CA PRO A 191 -45.70 6.37 -20.10
C PRO A 191 -47.12 5.81 -20.33
N GLN A 192 -47.65 5.17 -19.29
CA GLN A 192 -49.06 4.75 -19.31
C GLN A 192 -49.93 6.00 -19.21
N LYS A 193 -50.86 6.10 -20.15
CA LYS A 193 -51.95 7.14 -20.15
C LYS A 193 -53.00 6.77 -19.17
#